data_dbf5b475087119be2bfc804d95539a39
#
_entry.id   dbf5b475087119be2bfc804d95539a39
#
_cell.length_a   1.000
_cell.length_b   1.000
_cell.length_c   1.000
_cell.angle_alpha   90.00
_cell.angle_beta   90.00
_cell.angle_gamma   90.00
#
_symmetry.space_group_name_H-M   'P 1'
#
loop_
_entity.id
_entity.type
_entity.pdbx_description
1 polymer ?
#
loop_
_entity_poly.entity_id
_entity_poly.type
_entity_poly.pdbx_seq_one_letter_code
_entity_poly.pdbx_strand_id
1 'polypeptide(L)'
;MNLAALYHRPDSEMAYLVKKDDFKIRLRTGTNEVEAVILYYGDPYDVTINDKKKQIWEYQVQEMALQSSTSLYDYWQLNVSVPLKRLQYFFKIKFKDGEEFLYDDRHIWSYSKTHLENSSGFRMPYFHEIDRIKTPDWVKKTVWYQI
;
A
#
# COMPACT_ATOMS: atom_id res chain seq x y z
N MET A 1 8.64 0.53 -19.31
CA MET A 1 7.59 0.20 -18.30
C MET A 1 7.45 -1.31 -18.17
N ASN A 2 7.61 -1.84 -16.95
CA ASN A 2 7.51 -3.27 -16.66
C ASN A 2 6.44 -3.52 -15.59
N LEU A 3 5.20 -3.77 -15.99
CA LEU A 3 4.10 -4.04 -15.07
C LEU A 3 4.29 -5.33 -14.26
N ALA A 4 5.04 -6.31 -14.78
CA ALA A 4 5.34 -7.55 -14.05
C ALA A 4 6.27 -7.35 -12.85
N ALA A 5 6.99 -6.22 -12.79
CA ALA A 5 7.81 -5.86 -11.64
C ALA A 5 7.00 -5.29 -10.47
N LEU A 6 5.76 -4.84 -10.72
CA LEU A 6 4.87 -4.34 -9.67
C LEU A 6 4.50 -5.49 -8.73
N TYR A 7 4.74 -5.27 -7.45
CA TYR A 7 4.39 -6.26 -6.43
C TYR A 7 4.01 -5.59 -5.13
N HIS A 8 2.86 -6.00 -4.65
CA HIS A 8 2.35 -5.69 -3.32
C HIS A 8 1.49 -6.85 -2.81
N ARG A 9 1.54 -7.09 -1.51
CA ARG A 9 0.69 -8.05 -0.82
C ARG A 9 0.36 -7.53 0.58
N PRO A 10 -0.94 -7.41 0.94
CA PRO A 10 -1.32 -7.10 2.30
C PRO A 10 -0.93 -8.23 3.26
N ASP A 11 -0.81 -7.91 4.55
CA ASP A 11 -0.43 -8.85 5.61
C ASP A 11 0.85 -9.65 5.30
N SER A 12 1.88 -8.92 4.92
CA SER A 12 3.19 -9.47 4.55
C SER A 12 4.29 -8.45 4.88
N GLU A 13 5.53 -8.72 4.43
CA GLU A 13 6.63 -7.74 4.48
C GLU A 13 6.35 -6.44 3.68
N MET A 14 5.29 -6.46 2.83
CA MET A 14 4.87 -5.30 2.06
C MET A 14 3.82 -4.44 2.77
N ALA A 15 3.13 -4.97 3.78
CA ALA A 15 2.12 -4.23 4.54
C ALA A 15 1.96 -4.82 5.94
N TYR A 16 2.43 -4.10 6.98
CA TYR A 16 2.42 -4.58 8.35
C TYR A 16 2.44 -3.47 9.39
N LEU A 17 2.01 -3.80 10.61
CA LEU A 17 2.05 -2.92 11.77
C LEU A 17 3.47 -2.85 12.35
N VAL A 18 4.08 -1.67 12.33
CA VAL A 18 5.44 -1.43 12.88
C VAL A 18 5.39 -1.25 14.40
N LYS A 19 4.50 -0.38 14.85
CA LYS A 19 4.22 -0.07 16.26
C LYS A 19 2.78 0.38 16.38
N LYS A 20 2.33 0.64 17.60
CA LYS A 20 0.99 1.19 17.82
C LYS A 20 0.71 2.36 16.87
N ASP A 21 -0.36 2.25 16.12
CA ASP A 21 -0.86 3.27 15.19
C ASP A 21 0.04 3.62 13.99
N ASP A 22 1.05 2.81 13.69
CA ASP A 22 1.97 3.05 12.60
C ASP A 22 2.02 1.83 11.67
N PHE A 23 1.21 1.88 10.62
CA PHE A 23 1.10 0.82 9.63
C PHE A 23 1.94 1.16 8.40
N LYS A 24 2.87 0.27 8.08
CA LYS A 24 3.78 0.44 6.95
C LYS A 24 3.21 -0.21 5.69
N ILE A 25 3.21 0.55 4.60
CA ILE A 25 2.84 0.07 3.26
C ILE A 25 4.04 0.24 2.33
N ARG A 26 4.34 -0.79 1.57
CA ARG A 26 5.40 -0.81 0.56
C ARG A 26 4.86 -1.22 -0.80
N LEU A 27 5.47 -0.69 -1.85
CA LEU A 27 5.28 -1.14 -3.22
C LEU A 27 6.64 -1.41 -3.84
N ARG A 28 6.78 -2.53 -4.53
CA ARG A 28 7.93 -2.83 -5.38
C ARG A 28 7.60 -2.48 -6.83
N THR A 29 8.53 -1.84 -7.52
CA THR A 29 8.45 -1.50 -8.94
C THR A 29 9.73 -1.90 -9.67
N GLY A 30 9.76 -1.85 -10.99
CA GLY A 30 11.01 -1.95 -11.75
C GLY A 30 11.93 -0.79 -11.43
N THR A 31 13.25 -1.06 -11.39
CA THR A 31 14.25 -0.03 -11.06
C THR A 31 14.25 1.09 -12.09
N ASN A 32 14.27 2.33 -11.61
CA ASN A 32 14.36 3.54 -12.42
C ASN A 32 13.26 3.75 -13.48
N GLU A 33 12.12 3.04 -13.38
CA GLU A 33 11.01 3.16 -14.34
C GLU A 33 9.90 4.09 -13.86
N VAL A 34 9.71 4.23 -12.55
CA VAL A 34 8.61 4.97 -11.94
C VAL A 34 9.07 6.37 -11.52
N GLU A 35 8.26 7.38 -11.84
CA GLU A 35 8.47 8.78 -11.43
C GLU A 35 7.89 9.03 -10.04
N ALA A 36 6.65 8.57 -9.78
CA ALA A 36 5.97 8.77 -8.51
C ALA A 36 5.00 7.63 -8.22
N VAL A 37 4.84 7.34 -6.93
CA VAL A 37 3.81 6.45 -6.40
C VAL A 37 2.95 7.22 -5.41
N ILE A 38 1.64 7.21 -5.62
CA ILE A 38 0.67 7.91 -4.79
C ILE A 38 -0.24 6.87 -4.16
N LEU A 39 -0.34 6.89 -2.84
CA LEU A 39 -1.23 6.04 -2.07
C LEU A 39 -2.56 6.76 -1.83
N TYR A 40 -3.65 6.08 -2.16
CA TYR A 40 -5.02 6.42 -1.77
C TYR A 40 -5.41 5.48 -0.64
N TYR A 41 -5.79 6.02 0.53
CA TYR A 41 -6.05 5.18 1.70
C TYR A 41 -7.07 5.79 2.65
N GLY A 42 -7.78 4.95 3.40
CA GLY A 42 -8.77 5.37 4.39
C GLY A 42 -9.50 4.20 5.03
N ASP A 43 -10.47 4.50 5.89
CA ASP A 43 -11.38 3.50 6.42
C ASP A 43 -12.35 3.07 5.30
N PRO A 44 -12.51 1.77 5.01
CA PRO A 44 -13.41 1.29 3.96
C PRO A 44 -14.90 1.62 4.19
N TYR A 45 -15.27 2.00 5.41
CA TYR A 45 -16.65 2.35 5.78
C TYR A 45 -16.86 3.86 5.93
N ASP A 46 -15.83 4.66 5.74
CA ASP A 46 -15.95 6.11 5.70
C ASP A 46 -16.44 6.52 4.31
N VAL A 47 -17.76 6.69 4.19
CA VAL A 47 -18.43 6.97 2.92
C VAL A 47 -19.39 8.14 3.08
N THR A 48 -19.42 9.01 2.07
CA THR A 48 -20.45 10.03 1.90
C THR A 48 -21.45 9.63 0.83
N ILE A 49 -22.62 10.26 0.84
CA ILE A 49 -23.67 10.03 -0.16
C ILE A 49 -23.76 11.29 -1.02
N ASN A 50 -23.50 11.15 -2.31
CA ASN A 50 -23.64 12.24 -3.25
C ASN A 50 -25.12 12.52 -3.63
N ASP A 51 -25.36 13.61 -4.39
CA ASP A 51 -26.70 14.02 -4.85
C ASP A 51 -27.44 12.93 -5.67
N LYS A 52 -26.69 11.99 -6.26
CA LYS A 52 -27.23 10.86 -7.02
C LYS A 52 -27.47 9.61 -6.14
N LYS A 53 -27.43 9.74 -4.80
CA LYS A 53 -27.54 8.66 -3.83
C LYS A 53 -26.52 7.55 -3.99
N LYS A 54 -25.37 7.85 -4.62
CA LYS A 54 -24.23 6.93 -4.72
C LYS A 54 -23.32 7.13 -3.51
N GLN A 55 -22.90 6.03 -2.89
CA GLN A 55 -21.86 6.06 -1.87
C GLN A 55 -20.52 6.39 -2.51
N ILE A 56 -19.81 7.36 -1.94
CA ILE A 56 -18.45 7.74 -2.32
C ILE A 56 -17.55 7.48 -1.14
N TRP A 57 -16.51 6.70 -1.35
CA TRP A 57 -15.51 6.45 -0.32
C TRP A 57 -14.67 7.70 -0.05
N GLU A 58 -14.53 8.05 1.22
CA GLU A 58 -13.66 9.13 1.68
C GLU A 58 -12.25 8.59 1.90
N TYR A 59 -11.26 9.23 1.27
CA TYR A 59 -9.88 8.78 1.32
C TYR A 59 -8.90 9.94 1.48
N GLN A 60 -7.75 9.61 2.01
CA GLN A 60 -6.57 10.47 2.01
C GLN A 60 -5.68 10.10 0.82
N VAL A 61 -4.91 11.08 0.34
CA VAL A 61 -3.98 10.92 -0.78
C VAL A 61 -2.61 11.38 -0.34
N GLN A 62 -1.61 10.53 -0.49
CA GLN A 62 -0.24 10.87 -0.09
C GLN A 62 0.78 10.21 -1.01
N GLU A 63 1.82 10.95 -1.38
CA GLU A 63 2.93 10.43 -2.15
C GLU A 63 3.82 9.54 -1.28
N MET A 64 4.26 8.41 -1.84
CA MET A 64 5.17 7.48 -1.20
C MET A 64 6.62 7.88 -1.46
N ALA A 65 7.48 7.67 -0.48
CA ALA A 65 8.91 7.91 -0.63
C ALA A 65 9.63 6.70 -1.25
N LEU A 66 10.54 6.95 -2.17
CA LEU A 66 11.50 5.94 -2.63
C LEU A 66 12.46 5.63 -1.46
N GLN A 67 12.33 4.44 -0.89
CA GLN A 67 13.08 4.03 0.30
C GLN A 67 14.42 3.38 -0.04
N SER A 68 14.45 2.54 -1.07
CA SER A 68 15.64 1.83 -1.49
C SER A 68 15.53 1.37 -2.93
N SER A 69 16.68 1.17 -3.58
CA SER A 69 16.79 0.64 -4.93
C SER A 69 17.81 -0.50 -4.95
N THR A 70 17.53 -1.48 -5.78
CA THR A 70 18.44 -2.57 -6.15
C THR A 70 18.75 -2.48 -7.64
N SER A 71 19.54 -3.40 -8.17
CA SER A 71 19.78 -3.49 -9.61
C SER A 71 18.53 -3.82 -10.45
N LEU A 72 17.48 -4.39 -9.82
CA LEU A 72 16.28 -4.84 -10.51
C LEU A 72 15.02 -4.10 -10.08
N TYR A 73 14.96 -3.63 -8.82
CA TYR A 73 13.74 -3.12 -8.21
C TYR A 73 13.95 -1.86 -7.38
N ASP A 74 12.93 -1.01 -7.40
CA ASP A 74 12.74 0.11 -6.50
C ASP A 74 11.66 -0.23 -5.47
N TYR A 75 11.85 0.20 -4.21
CA TYR A 75 10.92 -0.01 -3.10
C TYR A 75 10.43 1.33 -2.58
N TRP A 76 9.15 1.56 -2.74
CA TRP A 76 8.43 2.73 -2.28
C TRP A 76 7.77 2.44 -0.94
N GLN A 77 7.74 3.40 -0.04
CA GLN A 77 7.21 3.21 1.30
C GLN A 77 6.47 4.43 1.80
N LEU A 78 5.40 4.17 2.54
CA LEU A 78 4.68 5.14 3.34
C LEU A 78 4.23 4.50 4.65
N ASN A 79 4.25 5.26 5.74
CA ASN A 79 3.63 4.87 6.99
C ASN A 79 2.31 5.64 7.14
N VAL A 80 1.25 4.93 7.47
CA VAL A 80 -0.09 5.50 7.63
C VAL A 80 -0.68 5.17 8.99
N SER A 81 -1.56 6.02 9.47
CA SER A 81 -2.37 5.78 10.66
C SER A 81 -3.83 6.07 10.35
N VAL A 82 -4.71 5.18 10.78
CA VAL A 82 -6.16 5.34 10.66
C VAL A 82 -6.83 5.08 12.00
N PRO A 83 -7.81 5.90 12.42
CA PRO A 83 -8.36 5.85 13.77
C PRO A 83 -8.95 4.49 14.17
N LEU A 84 -9.70 3.86 13.27
CA LEU A 84 -10.44 2.62 13.55
C LEU A 84 -9.69 1.35 13.21
N LYS A 85 -8.39 1.44 12.84
CA LYS A 85 -7.53 0.29 12.53
C LYS A 85 -8.08 -0.61 11.42
N ARG A 86 -8.89 -0.07 10.55
CA ARG A 86 -9.37 -0.68 9.32
C ARG A 86 -8.83 0.13 8.17
N LEU A 87 -8.25 -0.52 7.21
CA LEU A 87 -7.57 0.15 6.12
C LEU A 87 -7.98 -0.43 4.77
N GLN A 88 -8.41 0.43 3.88
CA GLN A 88 -8.50 0.18 2.45
C GLN A 88 -7.53 1.11 1.75
N TYR A 89 -6.85 0.63 0.72
CA TYR A 89 -5.89 1.44 -0.03
C TYR A 89 -5.63 0.85 -1.41
N PHE A 90 -5.15 1.69 -2.32
CA PHE A 90 -4.63 1.31 -3.63
C PHE A 90 -3.58 2.33 -4.08
N PHE A 91 -2.83 1.97 -5.11
CA PHE A 91 -1.74 2.77 -5.61
C PHE A 91 -2.09 3.40 -6.95
N LYS A 92 -1.76 4.68 -7.13
CA LYS A 92 -1.60 5.31 -8.42
C LYS A 92 -0.11 5.39 -8.73
N ILE A 93 0.30 4.84 -9.85
CA ILE A 93 1.70 4.74 -10.26
C ILE A 93 1.87 5.56 -11.52
N LYS A 94 2.79 6.52 -11.48
CA LYS A 94 3.18 7.34 -12.63
C LYS A 94 4.55 6.87 -13.12
N PHE A 95 4.61 6.39 -14.33
CA PHE A 95 5.85 5.98 -14.98
C PHE A 95 6.55 7.16 -15.64
N LYS A 96 7.87 7.06 -15.83
CA LYS A 96 8.69 8.10 -16.45
C LYS A 96 8.40 8.33 -17.93
N ASP A 97 7.78 7.36 -18.60
CA ASP A 97 7.29 7.48 -19.98
C ASP A 97 5.95 8.25 -20.08
N GLY A 98 5.38 8.68 -18.94
CA GLY A 98 4.15 9.43 -18.86
C GLY A 98 2.90 8.60 -18.66
N GLU A 99 2.99 7.28 -18.72
CA GLU A 99 1.86 6.38 -18.48
C GLU A 99 1.50 6.34 -16.99
N GLU A 100 0.20 6.27 -16.70
CA GLU A 100 -0.32 6.20 -15.35
C GLU A 100 -1.21 4.96 -15.16
N PHE A 101 -1.07 4.29 -14.02
CA PHE A 101 -1.84 3.11 -13.66
C PHE A 101 -2.40 3.18 -12.25
N LEU A 102 -3.55 2.51 -12.05
CA LEU A 102 -4.07 2.18 -10.72
C LEU A 102 -3.79 0.70 -10.46
N TYR A 103 -3.24 0.40 -9.29
CA TYR A 103 -3.00 -0.96 -8.83
C TYR A 103 -3.78 -1.22 -7.54
N ASP A 104 -4.75 -2.14 -7.63
CA ASP A 104 -5.59 -2.58 -6.54
C ASP A 104 -5.49 -4.10 -6.34
N ASP A 105 -6.32 -4.68 -5.47
CA ASP A 105 -6.31 -6.11 -5.12
C ASP A 105 -6.73 -7.04 -6.25
N ARG A 106 -7.34 -6.50 -7.31
CA ARG A 106 -7.87 -7.27 -8.44
C ARG A 106 -7.01 -7.16 -9.67
N HIS A 107 -6.48 -5.96 -9.94
CA HIS A 107 -5.89 -5.70 -11.25
C HIS A 107 -4.97 -4.48 -11.26
N ILE A 108 -4.25 -4.34 -12.38
CA ILE A 108 -3.51 -3.12 -12.75
C ILE A 108 -4.25 -2.50 -13.91
N TRP A 109 -4.87 -1.33 -13.67
CA TRP A 109 -5.70 -0.62 -14.63
C TRP A 109 -4.96 0.59 -15.20
N SER A 110 -5.09 0.88 -16.49
CA SER A 110 -4.75 2.22 -16.97
C SER A 110 -5.57 3.25 -16.21
N TYR A 111 -4.93 4.36 -15.82
CA TYR A 111 -5.59 5.38 -15.02
C TYR A 111 -6.79 5.98 -15.74
N SER A 112 -7.92 6.00 -15.10
CA SER A 112 -9.10 6.76 -15.49
C SER A 112 -9.89 7.15 -14.24
N LYS A 113 -10.68 8.23 -14.33
CA LYS A 113 -11.55 8.66 -13.25
C LYS A 113 -12.57 7.57 -12.89
N THR A 114 -13.08 6.85 -13.86
CA THR A 114 -14.01 5.73 -13.65
C THR A 114 -13.38 4.59 -12.88
N HIS A 115 -12.13 4.22 -13.17
CA HIS A 115 -11.42 3.19 -12.42
C HIS A 115 -11.12 3.65 -11.00
N LEU A 116 -10.74 4.91 -10.80
CA LEU A 116 -10.53 5.50 -9.48
C LEU A 116 -11.80 5.39 -8.60
N GLU A 117 -12.97 5.74 -9.14
CA GLU A 117 -14.25 5.69 -8.41
C GLU A 117 -14.75 4.27 -8.12
N ASN A 118 -14.27 3.26 -8.84
CA ASN A 118 -14.70 1.87 -8.72
C ASN A 118 -13.61 0.92 -8.20
N SER A 119 -12.45 1.45 -7.78
CA SER A 119 -11.39 0.64 -7.19
C SER A 119 -11.86 -0.01 -5.89
N SER A 120 -11.62 -1.33 -5.76
CA SER A 120 -11.95 -2.06 -4.52
C SER A 120 -10.86 -1.93 -3.46
N GLY A 121 -9.63 -1.69 -3.89
CA GLY A 121 -8.45 -1.56 -3.04
C GLY A 121 -8.03 -2.82 -2.30
N PHE A 122 -6.80 -2.84 -1.86
CA PHE A 122 -6.29 -3.79 -0.87
C PHE A 122 -6.93 -3.51 0.48
N ARG A 123 -7.11 -4.52 1.32
CA ARG A 123 -7.75 -4.37 2.63
C ARG A 123 -6.94 -5.00 3.74
N MET A 124 -6.83 -4.24 4.84
CA MET A 124 -6.43 -4.73 6.15
C MET A 124 -7.62 -4.52 7.09
N PRO A 125 -8.38 -5.57 7.41
CA PRO A 125 -9.66 -5.42 8.13
C PRO A 125 -9.47 -4.91 9.55
N TYR A 126 -8.41 -5.33 10.25
CA TYR A 126 -8.01 -4.84 11.57
C TYR A 126 -6.51 -5.03 11.78
N PHE A 127 -5.85 -4.08 12.44
CA PHE A 127 -4.43 -4.16 12.80
C PHE A 127 -4.20 -3.52 14.17
N HIS A 128 -4.53 -4.24 15.21
CA HIS A 128 -4.36 -3.79 16.58
C HIS A 128 -2.97 -4.17 17.11
N GLU A 129 -2.50 -3.44 18.13
CA GLU A 129 -1.20 -3.71 18.78
C GLU A 129 -1.11 -5.14 19.33
N ILE A 130 -2.24 -5.75 19.70
CA ILE A 130 -2.27 -7.14 20.18
C ILE A 130 -1.91 -8.15 19.07
N ASP A 131 -2.19 -7.80 17.81
CA ASP A 131 -1.93 -8.66 16.66
C ASP A 131 -0.48 -8.56 16.18
N ARG A 132 0.27 -7.60 16.72
CA ARG A 132 1.66 -7.41 16.37
C ARG A 132 2.54 -8.52 16.95
N ILE A 133 3.31 -9.18 16.09
CA ILE A 133 4.31 -10.16 16.52
C ILE A 133 5.40 -9.43 17.32
N LYS A 134 5.50 -9.77 18.59
CA LYS A 134 6.56 -9.27 19.49
C LYS A 134 7.67 -10.30 19.54
N THR A 135 8.74 -10.06 18.82
CA THR A 135 9.92 -10.92 18.86
C THR A 135 10.61 -10.77 20.23
N PRO A 136 10.86 -11.87 20.97
CA PRO A 136 11.63 -11.82 22.20
C PRO A 136 13.03 -11.21 21.98
N ASP A 137 13.54 -10.47 22.97
CA ASP A 137 14.83 -9.76 22.84
C ASP A 137 16.02 -10.66 22.54
N TRP A 138 15.97 -11.90 23.01
CA TRP A 138 17.04 -12.86 22.76
C TRP A 138 17.18 -13.26 21.29
N VAL A 139 16.11 -13.19 20.49
CA VAL A 139 16.11 -13.58 19.05
C VAL A 139 17.10 -12.73 18.26
N LYS A 140 17.21 -11.43 18.58
CA LYS A 140 18.14 -10.49 17.92
C LYS A 140 19.62 -10.77 18.26
N LYS A 141 19.88 -11.57 19.31
CA LYS A 141 21.21 -11.90 19.80
C LYS A 141 21.63 -13.31 19.48
N THR A 142 20.81 -14.04 18.72
CA THR A 142 21.00 -15.47 18.43
C THR A 142 21.36 -15.66 16.97
N VAL A 143 22.36 -16.49 16.72
CA VAL A 143 22.66 -16.99 15.37
C VAL A 143 21.86 -18.27 15.17
N TRP A 144 20.99 -18.28 14.17
CA TRP A 144 20.19 -19.44 13.80
C TRP A 144 20.96 -20.32 12.83
N TYR A 145 21.07 -21.59 13.15
CA TYR A 145 21.68 -22.60 12.29
C TYR A 145 20.69 -23.73 12.05
N GLN A 146 20.37 -23.97 10.79
CA GLN A 146 19.50 -25.08 10.39
C GLN A 146 20.35 -26.10 9.62
N ILE A 147 20.30 -27.35 10.08
CA ILE A 147 20.97 -28.49 9.46
C ILE A 147 19.98 -29.24 8.56
#